data_e295ceb8fb59a793cf6752febe9b5ebe
#
_entry.id   e295ceb8fb59a793cf6752febe9b5ebe
#
_cell.length_a   1.000
_cell.length_b   1.000
_cell.length_c   1.000
_cell.angle_alpha   90.00
_cell.angle_beta   90.00
_cell.angle_gamma   90.00
#
_symmetry.space_group_name_H-M   'P 1'
#
loop_
_entity.id
_entity.type
_entity.pdbx_description
1 polymer ?
#
loop_
_entity_poly.entity_id
_entity_poly.type
_entity_poly.pdbx_seq_one_letter_code
_entity_poly.pdbx_strand_id
1 'polypeptide(L)' 'MLSNITQKYKVTLFTKYFETPTSLSCESIISYVYINAENISEVKDIIYKRFNDRKEILKIEKYTKN' A
#
# COMPACT_ATOMS: atom_id res chain seq x y z
N MET A 1 -27.59 -11.88 0.15
CA MET A 1 -26.98 -11.82 -0.07
C MET A 1 -26.17 -11.08 -0.16
N LEU A 2 -25.67 -10.86 -0.01
CA LEU A 2 -24.97 -10.27 -0.06
C LEU A 2 -24.02 -10.04 -0.54
N SER A 3 -23.60 -9.50 -0.56
CA SER A 3 -22.77 -9.47 -1.39
C SER A 3 -21.77 -8.63 -1.01
N ASN A 4 -20.70 -9.07 -0.79
CA ASN A 4 -19.66 -8.39 -0.48
C ASN A 4 -19.10 -7.91 -1.69
N ILE A 5 -19.22 -6.73 -2.09
CA ILE A 5 -18.60 -6.26 -3.24
C ILE A 5 -17.33 -5.70 -2.87
N THR A 6 -16.29 -6.34 -3.23
CA THR A 6 -14.98 -5.79 -2.99
C THR A 6 -14.54 -5.12 -4.26
N GLN A 7 -13.71 -4.13 -4.12
CA GLN A 7 -13.19 -3.44 -5.27
C GLN A 7 -11.70 -3.53 -5.20
N LYS A 8 -11.05 -3.38 -6.32
CA LYS A 8 -9.60 -3.45 -6.35
C LYS A 8 -9.07 -2.04 -6.21
N TYR A 9 -8.11 -1.86 -5.35
CA TYR A 9 -7.51 -0.56 -5.16
C TYR A 9 -6.03 -0.63 -5.47
N LYS A 10 -5.51 0.41 -6.07
CA LYS A 10 -4.09 0.47 -6.38
C LYS A 10 -3.50 1.36 -5.31
N VAL A 11 -2.57 0.87 -4.58
CA VAL A 11 -1.97 1.60 -3.47
C VAL A 11 -0.53 1.90 -3.80
N THR A 12 -0.15 3.16 -3.70
CA THR A 12 1.22 3.57 -3.95
C THR A 12 1.91 3.63 -2.59
N LEU A 13 2.97 2.90 -2.46
CA LEU A 13 3.67 2.83 -1.19
C LEU A 13 5.07 3.37 -1.30
N PHE A 14 5.56 3.91 -0.22
CA PHE A 14 6.89 4.48 -0.20
C PHE A 14 7.65 3.75 0.90
N THR A 15 8.76 3.15 0.56
CA THR A 15 9.54 2.38 1.53
C THR A 15 10.69 3.22 1.98
N LYS A 16 10.76 3.46 3.24
CA LYS A 16 11.85 4.17 3.74
C LYS A 16 12.89 3.28 4.17
N TYR A 17 14.10 3.46 3.88
CA TYR A 17 15.09 2.57 4.18
C TYR A 17 16.08 3.20 4.94
N PHE A 18 16.40 3.00 6.02
CA PHE A 18 17.39 3.54 6.68
C PHE A 18 18.37 2.66 7.02
N GLU A 19 19.08 2.31 6.74
CA GLU A 19 19.86 1.41 7.13
C GLU A 19 21.15 1.51 7.24
N THR A 20 21.91 1.09 6.98
CA THR A 20 23.14 0.92 7.23
C THR A 20 23.92 2.10 7.05
N PRO A 21 24.67 2.38 7.78
CA PRO A 21 25.50 3.50 7.74
C PRO A 21 26.34 3.59 6.55
N THR A 22 26.75 2.54 6.06
CA THR A 22 27.62 2.61 4.98
C THR A 22 26.88 2.96 3.76
N SER A 23 25.71 2.82 3.74
CA SER A 23 25.10 2.94 2.54
C SER A 23 24.65 4.27 2.49
N LEU A 24 25.12 5.05 1.82
CA LEU A 24 24.77 6.23 1.72
C LEU A 24 23.55 6.51 1.19
N SER A 25 22.84 5.84 0.71
CA SER A 25 21.80 6.21 0.09
C SER A 25 20.60 5.97 0.71
N CYS A 26 19.86 6.84 0.95
CA CYS A 26 18.66 6.48 1.41
C CYS A 26 17.87 6.31 0.21
N GLU A 27 17.57 5.21 -0.17
CA GLU A 27 16.86 4.98 -1.30
C GLU A 27 15.45 5.01 -1.06
N SER A 28 14.69 5.78 -1.63
CA SER A 28 13.30 5.71 -1.46
C SER A 28 12.75 4.92 -2.58
N ILE A 29 12.06 3.91 -2.30
CA ILE A 29 11.54 3.06 -3.32
C ILE A 29 10.06 3.18 -3.34
N ILE A 30 9.51 3.51 -4.46
CA ILE A 30 8.08 3.60 -4.59
C ILE A 30 7.58 2.35 -5.26
N SER A 31 6.62 1.71 -4.70
CA SER A 31 6.08 0.50 -5.30
C SER A 31 4.57 0.57 -5.29
N TYR A 32 3.96 -0.33 -6.01
CA TYR A 32 2.52 -0.34 -6.09
C TYR A 32 1.99 -1.72 -5.73
N VAL A 33 0.90 -1.78 -5.04
CA VAL A 33 0.28 -3.07 -4.75
C VAL A 33 -1.19 -2.93 -5.02
N TYR A 34 -1.83 -4.02 -5.34
CA TYR A 34 -3.24 -4.01 -5.61
C TYR A 34 -3.95 -4.80 -4.50
N ILE A 35 -4.93 -4.21 -3.92
CA ILE A 35 -5.63 -4.83 -2.79
C ILE A 35 -7.11 -4.85 -3.04
N ASN A 36 -7.74 -5.95 -2.78
CA ASN A 36 -9.18 -6.05 -2.92
C ASN A 36 -9.77 -5.78 -1.55
N ALA A 37 -10.64 -4.82 -1.46
CA ALA A 37 -11.23 -4.46 -0.20
C ALA A 37 -12.57 -3.77 -0.43
N GLU A 38 -13.31 -3.61 0.60
CA GLU A 38 -14.61 -3.01 0.44
C GLU A 38 -14.52 -1.50 0.50
N ASN A 39 -13.58 -0.97 1.16
CA ASN A 39 -13.44 0.47 1.22
C ASN A 39 -12.02 0.85 1.54
N ILE A 40 -11.72 2.12 1.53
CA ILE A 40 -10.37 2.57 1.74
C ILE A 40 -9.88 2.29 3.15
N SER A 41 -10.77 2.33 4.10
CA SER A 41 -10.37 2.08 5.46
C SER A 41 -9.84 0.66 5.58
N GLU A 42 -10.46 -0.27 4.88
CA GLU A 42 -10.03 -1.63 4.94
C GLU A 42 -8.71 -1.78 4.22
N VAL A 43 -8.48 -1.04 3.16
CA VAL A 43 -7.22 -1.10 2.44
C VAL A 43 -6.09 -0.70 3.40
N LYS A 44 -6.29 0.37 4.16
CA LYS A 44 -5.26 0.82 5.05
C LYS A 44 -4.96 -0.22 6.11
N ASP A 45 -6.00 -0.88 6.59
CA ASP A 45 -5.80 -1.87 7.62
C ASP A 45 -5.01 -3.05 7.07
N ILE A 46 -5.31 -3.48 5.86
CA ILE A 46 -4.60 -4.58 5.26
C ILE A 46 -3.13 -4.23 5.05
N ILE A 47 -2.86 -3.02 4.60
CA ILE A 47 -1.50 -2.61 4.35
C ILE A 47 -0.75 -2.54 5.68
N TYR A 48 -1.40 -2.02 6.70
CA TYR A 48 -0.71 -1.91 7.97
C TYR A 48 -0.38 -3.28 8.52
N LYS A 49 -1.28 -4.24 8.38
CA LYS A 49 -1.00 -5.52 8.89
C LYS A 49 0.05 -6.24 8.09
N ARG A 50 0.12 -5.96 6.82
CA ARG A 50 1.08 -6.66 6.02
C ARG A 50 2.46 -6.05 6.09
N PHE A 51 2.59 -4.76 6.14
CA PHE A 51 3.89 -4.14 6.12
C PHE A 51 4.25 -3.40 7.42
N ASN A 52 3.35 -3.35 8.31
CA ASN A 52 3.58 -2.67 9.58
C ASN A 52 3.90 -1.23 9.32
N ASP A 53 4.89 -0.70 9.88
CA ASP A 53 5.21 0.66 9.70
C ASP A 53 6.26 0.88 8.70
N ARG A 54 6.71 -0.15 8.05
CA ARG A 54 7.79 0.02 7.16
C ARG A 54 7.42 0.74 5.93
N LYS A 55 6.21 0.79 5.51
CA LYS A 55 5.85 1.44 4.30
C LYS A 55 4.83 2.50 4.57
N GLU A 56 4.90 3.55 3.82
CA GLU A 56 3.98 4.62 4.02
C GLU A 56 3.05 4.68 2.83
N ILE A 57 1.80 4.87 3.03
CA ILE A 57 0.84 4.93 1.95
C ILE A 57 0.82 6.34 1.41
N LEU A 58 1.18 6.47 0.15
CA LEU A 58 1.17 7.78 -0.47
C LEU A 58 -0.15 8.05 -1.16
N LYS A 59 -0.76 7.06 -1.72
CA LYS A 59 -1.97 7.29 -2.43
C LYS A 59 -2.77 6.02 -2.55
N ILE A 60 -4.05 6.07 -2.49
CA ILE A 60 -4.91 4.91 -2.71
C ILE A 60 -5.89 5.32 -3.77
N GLU A 61 -5.92 4.55 -4.85
CA GLU A 61 -6.84 4.85 -5.92
C GLU A 61 -7.69 3.68 -6.24
N LYS A 62 -8.91 3.89 -6.65
CA LYS A 62 -9.73 2.78 -7.01
C LYS A 62 -9.31 2.37 -8.38
N TYR A 63 -9.04 1.13 -8.58
CA TYR A 63 -8.56 0.65 -9.85
C TYR A 63 -9.76 0.21 -10.67
N THR A 64 -10.00 0.87 -11.75
CA THR A 64 -11.10 0.45 -12.55
C THR A 64 -10.58 -0.02 -13.83
N LYS A 65 -10.96 -1.18 -14.26
CA LYS A 65 -10.48 -1.69 -15.39
C LYS A 65 -11.44 -1.36 -16.42
N ASN A 66 -11.14 -0.80 -17.36
CA ASN A 66 -12.04 -0.47 -18.34
C ASN A 66 -11.81 -1.07 -19.53
#